data_88542ea6f0ea127f7fb88e720225d377
#
_entry.id   88542ea6f0ea127f7fb88e720225d377
#
_cell.length_a   1.000
_cell.length_b   1.000
_cell.length_c   1.000
_cell.angle_alpha   90.00
_cell.angle_beta   90.00
_cell.angle_gamma   90.00
#
_symmetry.space_group_name_H-M   'P 1'
#
loop_
_entity.id
_entity.type
_entity.pdbx_description
1 polymer ?
#
loop_
_entity_poly.entity_id
_entity_poly.type
_entity_poly.pdbx_seq_one_letter_code
_entity_poly.pdbx_strand_id
1 'polypeptide(L)'
;ADILRPVYDNAIGKDGHVSIEVSPTLANDTEGTIDEALRLWQTIDRPNVMIKVPGTPKGIPAIEVLVSKGINVNVTLLFSIDAYTAAAEAYISGLSRYASKGYGTTSTVGSVASFFVSRVDTSVDAALPPNHKLRGKIGIANAKIAYLKFCELFDRKLGGNGSFFPLHSTGAQVQRPLWASTGVKNPDFPDTLYVDGLMGPDTVNT
;
A
#
# COMPACT_ATOMS: atom_id res chain seq x y z
N ALA A 1 -9.22 -12.01 10.71
CA ALA A 1 -9.99 -10.77 10.78
C ALA A 1 -10.61 -10.60 12.17
N ASP A 2 -11.32 -11.60 12.69
CA ASP A 2 -12.08 -11.47 13.95
C ASP A 2 -11.21 -11.16 15.19
N ILE A 3 -10.02 -11.75 15.30
CA ILE A 3 -9.07 -11.49 16.39
C ILE A 3 -8.63 -10.00 16.42
N LEU A 4 -8.44 -9.37 15.26
CA LEU A 4 -8.03 -7.98 15.15
C LEU A 4 -9.21 -6.99 15.04
N ARG A 5 -10.43 -7.49 15.04
CA ARG A 5 -11.63 -6.65 14.95
C ARG A 5 -11.74 -5.61 16.08
N PRO A 6 -11.44 -5.91 17.34
CA PRO A 6 -11.44 -4.90 18.40
C PRO A 6 -10.42 -3.78 18.17
N VAL A 7 -9.25 -4.09 17.58
CA VAL A 7 -8.24 -3.08 17.22
C VAL A 7 -8.78 -2.16 16.13
N TYR A 8 -9.41 -2.76 15.10
CA TYR A 8 -10.03 -2.02 14.00
C TYR A 8 -11.12 -1.06 14.49
N ASP A 9 -12.02 -1.55 15.34
CA ASP A 9 -13.13 -0.75 15.86
C ASP A 9 -12.61 0.41 16.75
N ASN A 10 -11.64 0.15 17.64
CA ASN A 10 -11.02 1.17 18.49
C ASN A 10 -10.22 2.21 17.69
N ALA A 11 -9.59 1.80 16.60
CA ALA A 11 -8.84 2.69 15.72
C ALA A 11 -9.73 3.39 14.66
N ILE A 12 -11.04 3.22 14.74
CA ILE A 12 -12.01 3.80 13.80
C ILE A 12 -11.63 3.46 12.34
N GLY A 13 -11.31 2.20 12.09
CA GLY A 13 -10.97 1.70 10.77
C GLY A 13 -9.56 2.08 10.24
N LYS A 14 -8.69 2.67 11.06
CA LYS A 14 -7.33 3.02 10.62
C LYS A 14 -6.33 1.88 10.73
N ASP A 15 -6.49 1.02 11.72
CA ASP A 15 -5.61 -0.13 11.98
C ASP A 15 -6.42 -1.41 12.21
N GLY A 16 -5.77 -2.53 12.51
CA GLY A 16 -6.44 -3.80 12.75
C GLY A 16 -6.92 -4.53 11.49
N HIS A 17 -6.39 -4.17 10.34
CA HIS A 17 -6.67 -4.85 9.08
C HIS A 17 -5.90 -6.17 8.95
N VAL A 18 -6.48 -7.09 8.17
CA VAL A 18 -5.86 -8.34 7.71
C VAL A 18 -5.94 -8.38 6.20
N SER A 19 -4.85 -8.76 5.54
CA SER A 19 -4.82 -8.86 4.08
C SER A 19 -4.89 -10.30 3.61
N ILE A 20 -5.66 -10.54 2.54
CA ILE A 20 -5.66 -11.78 1.75
C ILE A 20 -5.36 -11.44 0.29
N GLU A 21 -4.47 -12.19 -0.33
CA GLU A 21 -4.00 -11.92 -1.68
C GLU A 21 -4.78 -12.72 -2.72
N VAL A 22 -5.09 -12.09 -3.85
CA VAL A 22 -5.59 -12.80 -5.03
C VAL A 22 -4.53 -13.78 -5.55
N SER A 23 -4.94 -14.76 -6.35
CA SER A 23 -3.98 -15.73 -6.92
C SER A 23 -2.86 -15.02 -7.69
N PRO A 24 -1.58 -15.39 -7.47
CA PRO A 24 -0.46 -14.81 -8.20
C PRO A 24 -0.52 -15.07 -9.71
N THR A 25 -1.26 -16.08 -10.14
CA THR A 25 -1.48 -16.38 -11.56
C THR A 25 -2.27 -15.29 -12.29
N LEU A 26 -3.00 -14.44 -11.53
CA LEU A 26 -3.81 -13.34 -12.05
C LEU A 26 -3.03 -12.01 -12.17
N ALA A 27 -1.75 -11.99 -11.88
CA ALA A 27 -0.95 -10.75 -11.87
C ALA A 27 -0.96 -9.97 -13.19
N ASN A 28 -1.25 -10.63 -14.30
CA ASN A 28 -1.36 -10.04 -15.65
C ASN A 28 -2.77 -10.12 -16.24
N ASP A 29 -3.78 -10.37 -15.40
CA ASP A 29 -5.18 -10.50 -15.80
C ASP A 29 -6.05 -9.55 -14.93
N THR A 30 -6.49 -8.45 -15.53
CA THR A 30 -7.28 -7.43 -14.83
C THR A 30 -8.66 -7.97 -14.41
N GLU A 31 -9.38 -8.61 -15.34
CA GLU A 31 -10.74 -9.11 -15.08
C GLU A 31 -10.73 -10.27 -14.08
N GLY A 32 -9.83 -11.23 -14.26
CA GLY A 32 -9.65 -12.32 -13.30
C GLY A 32 -9.28 -11.82 -11.90
N THR A 33 -8.46 -10.78 -11.81
CA THR A 33 -8.12 -10.12 -10.52
C THR A 33 -9.35 -9.49 -9.86
N ILE A 34 -10.19 -8.80 -10.64
CA ILE A 34 -11.43 -8.18 -10.13
C ILE A 34 -12.39 -9.26 -9.61
N ASP A 35 -12.63 -10.28 -10.40
CA ASP A 35 -13.56 -11.36 -10.06
C ASP A 35 -13.13 -12.12 -8.79
N GLU A 36 -11.86 -12.47 -8.70
CA GLU A 36 -11.30 -13.15 -7.51
C GLU A 36 -11.35 -12.25 -6.28
N ALA A 37 -11.01 -10.98 -6.41
CA ALA A 37 -11.07 -10.02 -5.32
C ALA A 37 -12.50 -9.84 -4.79
N LEU A 38 -13.49 -9.74 -5.67
CA LEU A 38 -14.91 -9.65 -5.30
C LEU A 38 -15.37 -10.93 -4.59
N ARG A 39 -14.98 -12.09 -5.10
CA ARG A 39 -15.29 -13.38 -4.48
C ARG A 39 -14.72 -13.48 -3.07
N LEU A 40 -13.45 -13.13 -2.88
CA LEU A 40 -12.78 -13.16 -1.58
C LEU A 40 -13.44 -12.17 -0.60
N TRP A 41 -13.72 -10.95 -1.04
CA TRP A 41 -14.38 -9.92 -0.23
C TRP A 41 -15.74 -10.40 0.27
N GLN A 42 -16.58 -10.91 -0.61
CA GLN A 42 -17.92 -11.43 -0.27
C GLN A 42 -17.87 -12.67 0.63
N THR A 43 -16.92 -13.58 0.37
CA THR A 43 -16.79 -14.83 1.13
C THR A 43 -16.34 -14.56 2.58
N ILE A 44 -15.44 -13.62 2.79
CA ILE A 44 -14.90 -13.32 4.12
C ILE A 44 -15.87 -12.44 4.89
N ASP A 45 -16.51 -11.50 4.24
CA ASP A 45 -17.54 -10.60 4.81
C ASP A 45 -17.11 -9.97 6.15
N ARG A 46 -15.97 -9.29 6.16
CA ARG A 46 -15.42 -8.58 7.32
C ARG A 46 -14.88 -7.21 6.92
N PRO A 47 -15.27 -6.11 7.59
CA PRO A 47 -14.87 -4.76 7.21
C PRO A 47 -13.36 -4.49 7.38
N ASN A 48 -12.69 -5.26 8.22
CA ASN A 48 -11.24 -5.14 8.46
C ASN A 48 -10.40 -6.08 7.59
N VAL A 49 -10.92 -6.53 6.47
CA VAL A 49 -10.14 -7.25 5.45
C VAL A 49 -9.70 -6.27 4.37
N MET A 50 -8.48 -6.44 3.88
CA MET A 50 -7.98 -5.82 2.65
C MET A 50 -7.72 -6.91 1.63
N ILE A 51 -8.18 -6.72 0.40
CA ILE A 51 -7.78 -7.60 -0.71
C ILE A 51 -6.42 -7.13 -1.22
N LYS A 52 -5.46 -8.03 -1.21
CA LYS A 52 -4.10 -7.72 -1.63
C LYS A 52 -3.96 -7.99 -3.13
N VAL A 53 -3.57 -6.95 -3.88
CA VAL A 53 -3.51 -6.96 -5.35
C VAL A 53 -2.12 -6.52 -5.81
N PRO A 54 -1.43 -7.25 -6.70
CA PRO A 54 -0.15 -6.83 -7.25
C PRO A 54 -0.24 -5.51 -8.02
N GLY A 55 0.71 -4.59 -7.79
CA GLY A 55 0.81 -3.32 -8.49
C GLY A 55 1.41 -3.44 -9.89
N THR A 56 0.99 -4.43 -10.66
CA THR A 56 1.38 -4.62 -12.07
C THR A 56 0.61 -3.68 -12.98
N PRO A 57 1.06 -3.43 -14.23
CA PRO A 57 0.29 -2.65 -15.20
C PRO A 57 -1.14 -3.16 -15.42
N LYS A 58 -1.38 -4.46 -15.22
CA LYS A 58 -2.73 -5.06 -15.30
C LYS A 58 -3.48 -5.05 -13.97
N GLY A 59 -2.76 -4.98 -12.84
CA GLY A 59 -3.35 -4.84 -11.51
C GLY A 59 -3.87 -3.42 -11.24
N ILE A 60 -3.22 -2.39 -11.78
CA ILE A 60 -3.60 -0.98 -11.54
C ILE A 60 -5.07 -0.69 -11.90
N PRO A 61 -5.60 -1.08 -13.08
CA PRO A 61 -7.02 -0.89 -13.37
C PRO A 61 -7.95 -1.67 -12.44
N ALA A 62 -7.54 -2.87 -12.00
CA ALA A 62 -8.32 -3.65 -11.04
C ALA A 62 -8.43 -2.94 -9.68
N ILE A 63 -7.33 -2.35 -9.19
CA ILE A 63 -7.31 -1.55 -7.95
C ILE A 63 -8.33 -0.43 -8.02
N GLU A 64 -8.35 0.37 -9.10
CA GLU A 64 -9.31 1.46 -9.27
C GLU A 64 -10.76 0.96 -9.21
N VAL A 65 -11.06 -0.14 -9.92
CA VAL A 65 -12.41 -0.72 -9.91
C VAL A 65 -12.82 -1.20 -8.53
N LEU A 66 -11.94 -1.92 -7.81
CA LEU A 66 -12.23 -2.45 -6.48
C LEU A 66 -12.48 -1.33 -5.47
N VAL A 67 -11.63 -0.31 -5.45
CA VAL A 67 -11.81 0.87 -4.59
C VAL A 67 -13.12 1.59 -4.93
N SER A 68 -13.48 1.72 -6.22
CA SER A 68 -14.75 2.32 -6.65
C SER A 68 -16.00 1.55 -6.24
N LYS A 69 -15.83 0.34 -5.71
CA LYS A 69 -16.88 -0.51 -5.12
C LYS A 69 -16.85 -0.51 -3.58
N GLY A 70 -15.95 0.26 -2.96
CA GLY A 70 -15.82 0.35 -1.50
C GLY A 70 -15.00 -0.80 -0.88
N ILE A 71 -14.20 -1.49 -1.66
CA ILE A 71 -13.34 -2.59 -1.20
C ILE A 71 -12.01 -2.03 -0.71
N ASN A 72 -11.58 -2.44 0.49
CA ASN A 72 -10.25 -2.13 1.00
C ASN A 72 -9.19 -2.88 0.20
N VAL A 73 -8.13 -2.18 -0.21
CA VAL A 73 -7.07 -2.75 -1.05
C VAL A 73 -5.69 -2.55 -0.44
N ASN A 74 -4.91 -3.63 -0.38
CA ASN A 74 -3.47 -3.60 -0.13
C ASN A 74 -2.75 -3.78 -1.46
N VAL A 75 -2.21 -2.70 -2.03
CA VAL A 75 -1.43 -2.81 -3.27
C VAL A 75 -0.06 -3.36 -2.94
N THR A 76 0.34 -4.45 -3.58
CA THR A 76 1.60 -5.15 -3.23
C THR A 76 2.58 -5.23 -4.39
N LEU A 77 3.81 -5.67 -4.07
CA LEU A 77 4.92 -5.83 -5.01
C LEU A 77 5.34 -4.51 -5.68
N LEU A 78 5.29 -3.43 -4.92
CA LEU A 78 5.79 -2.13 -5.37
C LEU A 78 7.29 -2.02 -5.07
N PHE A 79 8.08 -1.68 -6.09
CA PHE A 79 9.53 -1.56 -6.02
C PHE A 79 10.04 -0.24 -6.58
N SER A 80 9.28 0.41 -7.46
CA SER A 80 9.65 1.66 -8.11
C SER A 80 8.69 2.80 -7.73
N ILE A 81 9.18 4.02 -7.88
CA ILE A 81 8.38 5.22 -7.61
C ILE A 81 7.23 5.35 -8.61
N ASP A 82 7.45 4.98 -9.87
CA ASP A 82 6.42 5.01 -10.91
C ASP A 82 5.28 4.03 -10.60
N ALA A 83 5.60 2.79 -10.19
CA ALA A 83 4.60 1.81 -9.78
C ALA A 83 3.83 2.27 -8.53
N TYR A 84 4.52 2.87 -7.55
CA TYR A 84 3.89 3.46 -6.39
C TYR A 84 2.94 4.60 -6.77
N THR A 85 3.38 5.50 -7.65
CA THR A 85 2.57 6.63 -8.12
C THR A 85 1.31 6.14 -8.82
N ALA A 86 1.44 5.19 -9.75
CA ALA A 86 0.29 4.60 -10.44
C ALA A 86 -0.70 3.94 -9.47
N ALA A 87 -0.21 3.24 -8.44
CA ALA A 87 -1.06 2.63 -7.42
C ALA A 87 -1.83 3.68 -6.59
N ALA A 88 -1.15 4.77 -6.21
CA ALA A 88 -1.76 5.86 -5.47
C ALA A 88 -2.82 6.60 -6.30
N GLU A 89 -2.54 6.86 -7.56
CA GLU A 89 -3.48 7.50 -8.49
C GLU A 89 -4.71 6.63 -8.75
N ALA A 90 -4.54 5.30 -8.89
CA ALA A 90 -5.66 4.36 -9.02
C ALA A 90 -6.54 4.33 -7.76
N TYR A 91 -5.95 4.40 -6.57
CA TYR A 91 -6.69 4.54 -5.32
C TYR A 91 -7.51 5.85 -5.29
N ILE A 92 -6.88 6.98 -5.60
CA ILE A 92 -7.53 8.30 -5.60
C ILE A 92 -8.68 8.33 -6.61
N SER A 93 -8.45 7.82 -7.83
CA SER A 93 -9.48 7.75 -8.88
C SER A 93 -10.66 6.86 -8.47
N GLY A 94 -10.36 5.65 -7.96
CA GLY A 94 -11.37 4.73 -7.46
C GLY A 94 -12.21 5.33 -6.33
N LEU A 95 -11.56 6.00 -5.37
CA LEU A 95 -12.23 6.63 -4.24
C LEU A 95 -13.09 7.83 -4.67
N SER A 96 -12.62 8.61 -5.64
CA SER A 96 -13.41 9.70 -6.25
C SER A 96 -14.68 9.16 -6.93
N ARG A 97 -14.56 8.03 -7.63
CA ARG A 97 -15.72 7.36 -8.26
C ARG A 97 -16.66 6.77 -7.21
N TYR A 98 -16.15 6.23 -6.10
CA TYR A 98 -16.97 5.77 -4.98
C TYR A 98 -17.75 6.92 -4.36
N ALA A 99 -17.10 8.03 -4.06
CA ALA A 99 -17.71 9.22 -3.50
C ALA A 99 -18.83 9.79 -4.40
N SER A 100 -18.59 9.85 -5.72
CA SER A 100 -19.57 10.39 -6.69
C SER A 100 -20.84 9.55 -6.81
N LYS A 101 -20.80 8.28 -6.46
CA LYS A 101 -21.97 7.38 -6.50
C LYS A 101 -22.86 7.48 -5.27
N GLY A 102 -22.42 8.14 -4.21
CA GLY A 102 -23.18 8.26 -2.96
C GLY A 102 -23.42 6.94 -2.21
N TYR A 103 -22.61 5.92 -2.43
CA TYR A 103 -22.78 4.59 -1.82
C TYR A 103 -22.49 4.55 -0.32
N GLY A 104 -21.85 5.56 0.24
CA GLY A 104 -21.50 5.63 1.65
C GLY A 104 -20.41 6.65 1.92
N THR A 105 -19.89 6.60 3.15
CA THR A 105 -18.77 7.46 3.54
C THR A 105 -17.44 6.89 3.03
N THR A 106 -16.59 7.75 2.47
CA THR A 106 -15.26 7.38 2.00
C THR A 106 -14.31 6.98 3.14
N SER A 107 -14.64 7.34 4.38
CA SER A 107 -13.85 6.98 5.57
C SER A 107 -13.79 5.48 5.86
N THR A 108 -14.71 4.69 5.28
CA THR A 108 -14.74 3.23 5.44
C THR A 108 -13.88 2.49 4.44
N VAL A 109 -13.34 3.17 3.43
CA VAL A 109 -12.51 2.56 2.39
C VAL A 109 -11.04 2.82 2.68
N GLY A 110 -10.36 1.80 3.20
CA GLY A 110 -8.94 1.85 3.55
C GLY A 110 -8.04 1.30 2.44
N SER A 111 -6.82 1.85 2.35
CA SER A 111 -5.80 1.28 1.48
C SER A 111 -4.40 1.46 2.05
N VAL A 112 -3.52 0.51 1.70
CA VAL A 112 -2.08 0.59 1.94
C VAL A 112 -1.32 0.24 0.66
N ALA A 113 -0.12 0.80 0.52
CA ALA A 113 0.79 0.52 -0.58
C ALA A 113 2.03 -0.21 -0.04
N SER A 114 2.09 -1.52 -0.26
CA SER A 114 3.19 -2.37 0.19
C SER A 114 4.43 -2.18 -0.68
N PHE A 115 5.33 -1.31 -0.23
CA PHE A 115 6.59 -0.97 -0.88
C PHE A 115 7.71 -1.82 -0.32
N PHE A 116 8.38 -2.58 -1.19
CA PHE A 116 9.34 -3.61 -0.79
C PHE A 116 10.74 -3.02 -0.60
N VAL A 117 11.37 -3.34 0.54
CA VAL A 117 12.63 -2.71 0.97
C VAL A 117 13.82 -3.65 0.88
N SER A 118 13.87 -4.72 1.68
CA SER A 118 15.07 -5.57 1.77
C SER A 118 15.44 -6.28 0.46
N ARG A 119 14.45 -6.56 -0.40
CA ARG A 119 14.71 -7.18 -1.71
C ARG A 119 15.51 -6.26 -2.64
N VAL A 120 15.29 -4.95 -2.54
CA VAL A 120 16.06 -3.95 -3.29
C VAL A 120 17.52 -3.99 -2.84
N ASP A 121 17.78 -3.94 -1.52
CA ASP A 121 19.15 -4.04 -1.01
C ASP A 121 19.78 -5.38 -1.36
N THR A 122 19.07 -6.50 -1.24
CA THR A 122 19.61 -7.81 -1.63
C THR A 122 20.09 -7.83 -3.08
N SER A 123 19.31 -7.24 -3.99
CA SER A 123 19.67 -7.19 -5.41
C SER A 123 20.83 -6.24 -5.69
N VAL A 124 20.83 -5.04 -5.09
CA VAL A 124 21.88 -4.04 -5.29
C VAL A 124 23.18 -4.44 -4.62
N ASP A 125 23.11 -4.96 -3.39
CA ASP A 125 24.28 -5.38 -2.62
C ASP A 125 25.01 -6.54 -3.29
N ALA A 126 24.29 -7.41 -4.01
CA ALA A 126 24.90 -8.49 -4.80
C ALA A 126 25.79 -7.97 -5.95
N ALA A 127 25.48 -6.76 -6.46
CA ALA A 127 26.25 -6.11 -7.53
C ALA A 127 27.37 -5.18 -7.01
N LEU A 128 27.42 -4.93 -5.69
CA LEU A 128 28.40 -4.04 -5.07
C LEU A 128 29.57 -4.84 -4.46
N PRO A 129 30.79 -4.25 -4.44
CA PRO A 129 31.92 -4.83 -3.68
C PRO A 129 31.56 -5.11 -2.21
N PRO A 130 32.14 -6.13 -1.56
CA PRO A 130 31.77 -6.54 -0.19
C PRO A 130 31.79 -5.41 0.85
N ASN A 131 32.72 -4.48 0.75
CA ASN A 131 32.90 -3.36 1.69
C ASN A 131 32.37 -2.02 1.14
N HIS A 132 31.45 -2.05 0.17
CA HIS A 132 30.97 -0.82 -0.42
C HIS A 132 30.04 -0.06 0.55
N LYS A 133 30.27 1.26 0.70
CA LYS A 133 29.58 2.13 1.68
C LYS A 133 28.06 2.26 1.49
N LEU A 134 27.52 1.88 0.33
CA LEU A 134 26.10 1.94 -0.01
C LEU A 134 25.34 0.63 0.27
N ARG A 135 26.04 -0.43 0.68
CA ARG A 135 25.37 -1.69 1.06
C ARG A 135 24.38 -1.45 2.22
N GLY A 136 23.20 -2.05 2.12
CA GLY A 136 22.12 -1.91 3.09
C GLY A 136 21.47 -0.51 3.17
N LYS A 137 21.66 0.34 2.14
CA LYS A 137 21.16 1.73 2.16
C LYS A 137 20.22 2.08 1.02
N ILE A 138 20.30 1.37 -0.09
CA ILE A 138 19.56 1.74 -1.30
C ILE A 138 18.06 1.45 -1.13
N GLY A 139 17.69 0.35 -0.47
CA GLY A 139 16.30 0.04 -0.15
C GLY A 139 15.65 1.13 0.70
N ILE A 140 16.35 1.59 1.76
CA ILE A 140 15.91 2.70 2.60
C ILE A 140 15.80 4.01 1.79
N ALA A 141 16.80 4.33 0.96
CA ALA A 141 16.77 5.53 0.13
C ALA A 141 15.59 5.52 -0.84
N ASN A 142 15.35 4.38 -1.52
CA ASN A 142 14.21 4.20 -2.42
C ASN A 142 12.87 4.36 -1.70
N ALA A 143 12.72 3.75 -0.51
CA ALA A 143 11.52 3.89 0.31
C ALA A 143 11.29 5.34 0.78
N LYS A 144 12.34 6.07 1.14
CA LYS A 144 12.23 7.50 1.51
C LYS A 144 11.78 8.36 0.32
N ILE A 145 12.20 8.05 -0.90
CA ILE A 145 11.69 8.75 -2.10
C ILE A 145 10.21 8.42 -2.31
N ALA A 146 9.80 7.17 -2.10
CA ALA A 146 8.37 6.81 -2.14
C ALA A 146 7.55 7.55 -1.07
N TYR A 147 8.11 7.75 0.13
CA TYR A 147 7.47 8.55 1.18
C TYR A 147 7.34 10.03 0.80
N LEU A 148 8.35 10.62 0.15
CA LEU A 148 8.22 11.98 -0.38
C LEU A 148 7.10 12.09 -1.42
N LYS A 149 6.97 11.08 -2.29
CA LYS A 149 5.86 11.02 -3.25
C LYS A 149 4.50 10.84 -2.55
N PHE A 150 4.42 10.06 -1.47
CA PHE A 150 3.23 9.99 -0.63
C PHE A 150 2.84 11.37 -0.10
N CYS A 151 3.78 12.11 0.47
CA CYS A 151 3.53 13.45 0.98
C CYS A 151 3.05 14.41 -0.13
N GLU A 152 3.64 14.34 -1.31
CA GLU A 152 3.22 15.14 -2.47
C GLU A 152 1.76 14.87 -2.87
N LEU A 153 1.33 13.58 -2.87
CA LEU A 153 0.01 13.18 -3.32
C LEU A 153 -1.07 13.37 -2.25
N PHE A 154 -0.75 13.11 -0.98
CA PHE A 154 -1.73 12.98 0.09
C PHE A 154 -1.62 14.03 1.20
N ASP A 155 -0.43 14.66 1.41
CA ASP A 155 -0.22 15.58 2.53
C ASP A 155 -0.29 17.04 2.10
N ARG A 156 -1.35 17.70 2.59
CA ARG A 156 -1.58 19.14 2.38
C ARG A 156 -0.48 20.01 3.00
N LYS A 157 0.07 19.61 4.14
CA LYS A 157 1.01 20.42 4.91
C LYS A 157 2.37 20.56 4.22
N LEU A 158 2.72 19.58 3.37
CA LEU A 158 3.96 19.57 2.61
C LEU A 158 3.81 20.14 1.19
N GLY A 159 2.72 20.87 0.93
CA GLY A 159 2.50 21.52 -0.37
C GLY A 159 1.81 20.62 -1.40
N GLY A 160 1.32 19.45 -0.96
CA GLY A 160 0.50 18.60 -1.82
C GLY A 160 -0.79 19.33 -2.21
N ASN A 161 -0.94 19.60 -3.50
CA ASN A 161 -2.17 20.10 -4.11
C ASN A 161 -2.83 19.01 -4.98
N GLY A 162 -2.52 17.76 -4.63
CA GLY A 162 -2.87 16.58 -5.42
C GLY A 162 -4.38 16.34 -5.52
N SER A 163 -4.72 15.45 -6.42
CA SER A 163 -6.11 15.01 -6.71
C SER A 163 -6.84 14.39 -5.51
N PHE A 164 -6.11 14.01 -4.45
CA PHE A 164 -6.71 13.54 -3.19
C PHE A 164 -7.34 14.66 -2.36
N PHE A 165 -6.97 15.90 -2.61
CA PHE A 165 -7.36 17.04 -1.79
C PHE A 165 -8.87 17.23 -1.60
N PRO A 166 -9.70 17.13 -2.66
CA PRO A 166 -11.16 17.25 -2.54
C PRO A 166 -11.78 16.15 -1.67
N LEU A 167 -11.13 14.99 -1.57
CA LEU A 167 -11.62 13.84 -0.82
C LEU A 167 -11.43 13.97 0.70
N HIS A 168 -10.55 14.86 1.16
CA HIS A 168 -10.37 15.13 2.59
C HIS A 168 -11.67 15.57 3.27
N SER A 169 -12.47 16.40 2.60
CA SER A 169 -13.74 16.91 3.14
C SER A 169 -14.80 15.80 3.30
N THR A 170 -14.63 14.67 2.63
CA THR A 170 -15.51 13.50 2.73
C THR A 170 -15.06 12.48 3.78
N GLY A 171 -13.99 12.79 4.53
CA GLY A 171 -13.41 11.90 5.53
C GLY A 171 -12.54 10.78 4.97
N ALA A 172 -12.14 10.88 3.69
CA ALA A 172 -11.30 9.88 3.04
C ALA A 172 -9.97 9.65 3.76
N GLN A 173 -9.57 8.40 3.84
CA GLN A 173 -8.27 8.00 4.38
C GLN A 173 -7.20 8.07 3.28
N VAL A 174 -5.96 8.42 3.66
CA VAL A 174 -4.81 8.34 2.75
C VAL A 174 -4.43 6.88 2.50
N GLN A 175 -3.86 6.57 1.34
CA GLN A 175 -3.22 5.27 1.12
C GLN A 175 -1.84 5.28 1.78
N ARG A 176 -1.74 4.71 3.00
CA ARG A 176 -0.50 4.73 3.78
C ARG A 176 0.58 3.86 3.12
N PRO A 177 1.84 4.34 3.04
CA PRO A 177 2.97 3.47 2.70
C PRO A 177 3.10 2.36 3.74
N LEU A 178 3.17 1.11 3.26
CA LEU A 178 3.45 -0.06 4.08
C LEU A 178 4.83 -0.58 3.67
N TRP A 179 5.80 -0.49 4.58
CA TRP A 179 7.13 -1.01 4.34
C TRP A 179 7.10 -2.53 4.45
N ALA A 180 7.20 -3.17 3.28
CA ALA A 180 7.10 -4.62 3.14
C ALA A 180 8.49 -5.26 2.98
N SER A 181 8.61 -6.53 3.40
CA SER A 181 9.89 -7.23 3.36
C SER A 181 10.97 -6.49 4.16
N THR A 182 10.66 -6.16 5.42
CA THR A 182 11.57 -5.43 6.31
C THR A 182 12.49 -6.36 7.12
N GLY A 183 12.32 -7.67 7.01
CA GLY A 183 13.27 -8.63 7.57
C GLY A 183 14.64 -8.54 6.90
N VAL A 184 15.68 -8.30 7.71
CA VAL A 184 17.07 -8.22 7.26
C VAL A 184 17.55 -9.58 6.76
N LYS A 185 18.25 -9.60 5.61
CA LYS A 185 18.75 -10.83 4.97
C LYS A 185 20.25 -11.02 5.18
N ASN A 186 20.98 -9.95 5.45
CA ASN A 186 22.41 -9.98 5.72
C ASN A 186 22.66 -10.00 7.23
N PRO A 187 23.31 -11.01 7.79
CA PRO A 187 23.57 -11.13 9.23
C PRO A 187 24.50 -10.04 9.79
N ASP A 188 25.23 -9.33 8.92
CA ASP A 188 26.10 -8.21 9.33
C ASP A 188 25.33 -6.93 9.67
N PHE A 189 24.02 -6.87 9.38
CA PHE A 189 23.18 -5.71 9.65
C PHE A 189 22.28 -5.93 10.86
N PRO A 190 21.94 -4.87 11.62
CA PRO A 190 20.96 -4.97 12.70
C PRO A 190 19.61 -5.47 12.22
N ASP A 191 18.94 -6.34 12.98
CA ASP A 191 17.63 -6.90 12.62
C ASP A 191 16.55 -5.82 12.41
N THR A 192 16.71 -4.68 13.05
CA THR A 192 15.77 -3.53 12.98
C THR A 192 16.13 -2.50 11.91
N LEU A 193 17.17 -2.72 11.10
CA LEU A 193 17.72 -1.76 10.14
C LEU A 193 16.67 -0.99 9.35
N TYR A 194 15.70 -1.70 8.77
CA TYR A 194 14.69 -1.09 7.91
C TYR A 194 13.58 -0.42 8.73
N VAL A 195 13.18 -1.01 9.85
CA VAL A 195 12.15 -0.44 10.73
C VAL A 195 12.63 0.89 11.30
N ASP A 196 13.83 0.92 11.89
CA ASP A 196 14.42 2.13 12.47
C ASP A 196 14.64 3.22 11.42
N GLY A 197 15.01 2.82 10.19
CA GLY A 197 15.27 3.74 9.09
C GLY A 197 14.03 4.36 8.43
N LEU A 198 12.85 3.74 8.61
CA LEU A 198 11.65 4.05 7.83
C LEU A 198 10.39 4.32 8.67
N MET A 199 10.44 4.14 9.98
CA MET A 199 9.31 4.46 10.85
C MET A 199 9.03 5.97 10.81
N GLY A 200 7.78 6.32 10.50
CA GLY A 200 7.37 7.73 10.40
C GLY A 200 5.85 7.90 10.41
N PRO A 201 5.37 9.16 10.38
CA PRO A 201 3.94 9.47 10.34
C PRO A 201 3.25 8.80 9.14
N ASP A 202 2.05 8.28 9.37
CA ASP A 202 1.22 7.61 8.37
C ASP A 202 1.90 6.43 7.65
N THR A 203 2.95 5.84 8.23
CA THR A 203 3.58 4.61 7.72
C THR A 203 3.10 3.37 8.46
N VAL A 204 3.18 2.23 7.80
CA VAL A 204 2.92 0.90 8.37
C VAL A 204 4.15 0.02 8.13
N ASN A 205 4.48 -0.86 9.08
CA ASN A 205 5.52 -1.88 8.95
C ASN A 205 4.92 -3.28 9.10
N THR A 206 5.46 -4.26 8.34
CA THR A 206 5.11 -5.69 8.45
C THR A 206 6.34 -6.56 8.43
#